data_63931b9f00da12822eb2f5d01dcf6c65
#
_entry.id   63931b9f00da12822eb2f5d01dcf6c65
#
_cell.length_a   1.000
_cell.length_b   1.000
_cell.length_c   1.000
_cell.angle_alpha   90.00
_cell.angle_beta   90.00
_cell.angle_gamma   90.00
#
_symmetry.space_group_name_H-M   'P 1'
#
loop_
_entity.id
_entity.type
_entity.pdbx_description
1 polymer ?
#
loop_
_entity_poly.entity_id
_entity_poly.type
_entity_poly.pdbx_seq_one_letter_code
_entity_poly.pdbx_strand_id
1 'polypeptide(L)'
;MKEAYIVKAYRTAVGKAPKGLFRFKRPDELASETINHMVGQVPELDKTRIDDVIVGNATPEAEQGLNIARVISLMGLKVEDVPGVTVNRYCASGLETIAMASAKIKSGMAECIIAGGVESMSFIPMGGYKPVPDYGIAKQGKEDYYWGMGLTAEQVAEQYKVNREDQDQFALNSHLK
;
A
#
# COMPACT_ATOMS: atom_id res chain seq x y z
N MET A 1 25.11 -7.89 12.09
CA MET A 1 23.96 -7.46 11.26
C MET A 1 23.93 -5.93 11.32
N LYS A 2 23.74 -5.25 10.19
CA LYS A 2 23.48 -3.80 10.19
C LYS A 2 22.13 -3.52 10.87
N GLU A 3 21.94 -2.35 11.43
CA GLU A 3 20.63 -1.88 11.87
C GLU A 3 19.95 -1.07 10.77
N ALA A 4 18.62 -1.13 10.73
CA ALA A 4 17.80 -0.34 9.81
C ALA A 4 17.06 0.73 10.60
N TYR A 5 17.19 1.98 10.19
CA TYR A 5 16.59 3.14 10.83
C TYR A 5 15.58 3.81 9.93
N ILE A 6 14.46 4.27 10.50
CA ILE A 6 13.52 5.14 9.81
C ILE A 6 14.02 6.59 9.97
N VAL A 7 14.49 7.19 8.88
CA VAL A 7 15.01 8.56 8.86
C VAL A 7 13.90 9.59 8.67
N LYS A 8 12.96 9.29 7.78
CA LYS A 8 11.80 10.14 7.48
C LYS A 8 10.57 9.26 7.23
N ALA A 9 9.40 9.77 7.62
CA ALA A 9 8.12 9.14 7.35
C ALA A 9 7.06 10.21 7.05
N TYR A 10 6.40 10.10 5.91
CA TYR A 10 5.34 11.00 5.46
C TYR A 10 4.16 10.22 4.92
N ARG A 11 3.01 10.83 4.96
CA ARG A 11 1.79 10.32 4.32
C ARG A 11 0.92 11.47 3.83
N THR A 12 0.08 11.18 2.85
CA THR A 12 -1.01 12.09 2.47
C THR A 12 -2.19 11.97 3.44
N ALA A 13 -3.13 12.89 3.34
CA ALA A 13 -4.47 12.64 3.87
C ALA A 13 -5.11 11.43 3.17
N VAL A 14 -6.11 10.82 3.80
CA VAL A 14 -6.92 9.76 3.19
C VAL A 14 -8.19 10.37 2.60
N GLY A 15 -8.41 10.16 1.32
CA GLY A 15 -9.63 10.55 0.63
C GLY A 15 -10.64 9.40 0.57
N LYS A 16 -11.92 9.71 0.75
CA LYS A 16 -12.99 8.72 0.63
C LYS A 16 -13.22 8.33 -0.85
N ALA A 17 -13.08 7.06 -1.20
CA ALA A 17 -13.47 6.56 -2.50
C ALA A 17 -15.00 6.33 -2.57
N PRO A 18 -15.64 6.52 -3.73
CA PRO A 18 -15.13 7.15 -4.95
C PRO A 18 -15.35 8.67 -4.99
N LYS A 19 -15.86 9.31 -3.93
CA LYS A 19 -16.37 10.69 -3.95
C LYS A 19 -15.46 11.72 -3.24
N GLY A 20 -14.33 11.29 -2.66
CA GLY A 20 -13.42 12.16 -1.91
C GLY A 20 -12.58 13.09 -2.77
N LEU A 21 -11.78 13.93 -2.10
CA LEU A 21 -10.96 14.96 -2.77
C LEU A 21 -9.94 14.37 -3.77
N PHE A 22 -9.42 13.18 -3.49
CA PHE A 22 -8.43 12.53 -4.36
C PHE A 22 -9.03 11.67 -5.48
N ARG A 23 -10.35 11.72 -5.71
CA ARG A 23 -11.02 10.85 -6.70
C ARG A 23 -10.51 10.99 -8.14
N PHE A 24 -9.86 12.10 -8.48
CA PHE A 24 -9.28 12.37 -9.79
C PHE A 24 -7.75 12.47 -9.75
N LYS A 25 -7.14 12.28 -8.57
CA LYS A 25 -5.68 12.30 -8.42
C LYS A 25 -5.13 10.92 -8.69
N ARG A 26 -4.31 10.80 -9.72
CA ARG A 26 -3.67 9.53 -10.07
C ARG A 26 -2.82 9.01 -8.90
N PRO A 27 -2.85 7.69 -8.62
CA PRO A 27 -2.09 7.12 -7.50
C PRO A 27 -0.57 7.28 -7.67
N ASP A 28 -0.05 7.14 -8.87
CA ASP A 28 1.37 7.34 -9.18
C ASP A 28 1.81 8.80 -8.91
N GLU A 29 1.01 9.79 -9.29
CA GLU A 29 1.27 11.20 -8.98
C GLU A 29 1.24 11.45 -7.47
N LEU A 30 0.21 10.94 -6.77
CA LEU A 30 0.05 11.13 -5.33
C LEU A 30 1.26 10.61 -4.55
N ALA A 31 1.73 9.42 -4.88
CA ALA A 31 2.90 8.82 -4.25
C ALA A 31 4.19 9.56 -4.64
N SER A 32 4.34 9.94 -5.91
CA SER A 32 5.52 10.65 -6.39
C SER A 32 5.69 12.02 -5.74
N GLU A 33 4.59 12.76 -5.55
CA GLU A 33 4.62 14.04 -4.83
C GLU A 33 5.02 13.86 -3.37
N THR A 34 4.53 12.79 -2.72
CA THR A 34 4.89 12.46 -1.34
C THR A 34 6.38 12.13 -1.21
N ILE A 35 6.92 11.33 -2.12
CA ILE A 35 8.35 10.99 -2.15
C ILE A 35 9.19 12.24 -2.45
N ASN A 36 8.80 13.03 -3.41
CA ASN A 36 9.53 14.27 -3.76
C ASN A 36 9.59 15.23 -2.56
N HIS A 37 8.47 15.41 -1.85
CA HIS A 37 8.44 16.19 -0.62
C HIS A 37 9.36 15.60 0.46
N MET A 38 9.25 14.29 0.70
CA MET A 38 10.04 13.60 1.72
C MET A 38 11.55 13.72 1.48
N VAL A 39 12.00 13.49 0.26
CA VAL A 39 13.42 13.59 -0.13
C VAL A 39 13.90 15.04 -0.05
N GLY A 40 13.05 16.00 -0.40
CA GLY A 40 13.33 17.43 -0.24
C GLY A 40 13.59 17.88 1.21
N GLN A 41 13.16 17.07 2.21
CA GLN A 41 13.46 17.32 3.63
C GLN A 41 14.83 16.74 4.06
N VAL A 42 15.59 16.17 3.14
CA VAL A 42 16.94 15.62 3.38
C VAL A 42 17.85 16.12 2.25
N PRO A 43 18.21 17.42 2.24
CA PRO A 43 18.91 18.04 1.12
C PRO A 43 20.31 17.45 0.88
N GLU A 44 20.91 16.83 1.88
CA GLU A 44 22.21 16.17 1.78
C GLU A 44 22.15 14.79 1.10
N LEU A 45 20.95 14.25 0.89
CA LEU A 45 20.78 12.94 0.27
C LEU A 45 21.03 13.01 -1.24
N ASP A 46 22.08 12.37 -1.68
CA ASP A 46 22.24 12.05 -3.10
C ASP A 46 21.21 10.97 -3.48
N LYS A 47 20.27 11.35 -4.34
CA LYS A 47 19.16 10.47 -4.74
C LYS A 47 19.61 9.21 -5.46
N THR A 48 20.78 9.26 -6.14
CA THR A 48 21.34 8.09 -6.82
C THR A 48 21.86 7.02 -5.86
N ARG A 49 21.99 7.35 -4.57
CA ARG A 49 22.35 6.40 -3.52
C ARG A 49 21.15 5.65 -2.94
N ILE A 50 19.95 5.91 -3.43
CA ILE A 50 18.77 5.13 -3.06
C ILE A 50 18.81 3.83 -3.84
N ASP A 51 18.90 2.71 -3.15
CA ASP A 51 19.05 1.38 -3.75
C ASP A 51 17.75 0.83 -4.33
N ASP A 52 16.60 1.22 -3.78
CA ASP A 52 15.30 0.69 -4.23
C ASP A 52 14.14 1.58 -3.76
N VAL A 53 13.04 1.56 -4.51
CA VAL A 53 11.73 2.09 -4.13
C VAL A 53 10.74 0.94 -4.08
N ILE A 54 10.36 0.52 -2.88
CA ILE A 54 9.45 -0.60 -2.66
C ILE A 54 8.06 -0.06 -2.34
N VAL A 55 7.09 -0.27 -3.25
CA VAL A 55 5.73 0.25 -3.09
C VAL A 55 4.73 -0.89 -3.00
N GLY A 56 3.96 -0.89 -1.94
CA GLY A 56 2.83 -1.77 -1.74
C GLY A 56 1.62 -1.28 -2.53
N ASN A 57 0.97 -2.20 -3.26
CA ASN A 57 -0.26 -1.93 -3.96
C ASN A 57 -1.11 -3.21 -4.01
N ALA A 58 -2.35 -3.14 -3.55
CA ALA A 58 -3.23 -4.31 -3.44
C ALA A 58 -3.86 -4.71 -4.77
N THR A 59 -4.02 -3.75 -5.69
CA THR A 59 -4.66 -3.99 -6.99
C THR A 59 -3.81 -3.36 -8.11
N PRO A 60 -2.66 -3.98 -8.47
CA PRO A 60 -1.72 -3.45 -9.45
C PRO A 60 -2.25 -3.60 -10.90
N GLU A 61 -3.26 -2.85 -11.24
CA GLU A 61 -4.03 -2.89 -12.50
C GLU A 61 -4.22 -1.46 -13.02
N ALA A 62 -4.44 -1.28 -14.30
CA ALA A 62 -4.69 0.01 -14.97
C ALA A 62 -3.69 1.10 -14.50
N GLU A 63 -4.16 2.21 -13.90
CA GLU A 63 -3.30 3.30 -13.41
C GLU A 63 -2.33 2.87 -12.30
N GLN A 64 -2.57 1.72 -11.68
CA GLN A 64 -1.70 1.10 -10.67
C GLN A 64 -0.86 -0.05 -11.23
N GLY A 65 -0.99 -0.35 -12.52
CA GLY A 65 -0.27 -1.40 -13.22
C GLY A 65 1.16 -1.05 -13.62
N LEU A 66 1.73 -1.87 -14.50
CA LEU A 66 3.05 -1.66 -15.13
C LEU A 66 4.19 -1.42 -14.12
N ASN A 67 4.20 -2.13 -12.99
CA ASN A 67 5.14 -1.89 -11.90
C ASN A 67 5.10 -0.42 -11.43
N ILE A 68 3.98 -0.02 -10.84
CA ILE A 68 3.76 1.35 -10.38
C ILE A 68 4.92 1.90 -9.52
N ALA A 69 5.61 1.05 -8.76
CA ALA A 69 6.77 1.46 -7.96
C ALA A 69 7.89 2.06 -8.83
N ARG A 70 8.15 1.50 -10.01
CA ARG A 70 9.13 2.05 -10.93
C ARG A 70 8.69 3.38 -11.51
N VAL A 71 7.41 3.52 -11.86
CA VAL A 71 6.85 4.80 -12.32
C VAL A 71 6.99 5.87 -11.23
N ILE A 72 6.65 5.52 -9.99
CA ILE A 72 6.77 6.40 -8.83
C ILE A 72 8.23 6.79 -8.57
N SER A 73 9.18 5.85 -8.69
CA SER A 73 10.61 6.14 -8.56
C SER A 73 11.06 7.22 -9.55
N LEU A 74 10.75 7.03 -10.83
CA LEU A 74 11.11 7.98 -11.90
C LEU A 74 10.48 9.36 -11.68
N MET A 75 9.21 9.42 -11.35
CA MET A 75 8.47 10.66 -11.18
C MET A 75 8.85 11.40 -9.90
N GLY A 76 9.02 10.67 -8.81
CA GLY A 76 9.28 11.22 -7.48
C GLY A 76 10.73 11.63 -7.25
N LEU A 77 11.67 10.82 -7.69
CA LEU A 77 13.10 11.07 -7.52
C LEU A 77 13.69 11.91 -8.66
N LYS A 78 13.14 11.77 -9.87
CA LYS A 78 13.65 12.42 -11.10
C LYS A 78 15.09 12.02 -11.44
N VAL A 79 15.42 10.76 -11.15
CA VAL A 79 16.66 10.07 -11.54
C VAL A 79 16.29 8.71 -12.11
N GLU A 80 17.13 8.18 -13.01
CA GLU A 80 16.83 6.94 -13.73
C GLU A 80 17.48 5.71 -13.12
N ASP A 81 18.45 5.89 -12.24
CA ASP A 81 19.27 4.80 -11.69
C ASP A 81 18.57 3.99 -10.58
N VAL A 82 17.53 4.55 -9.95
CA VAL A 82 16.86 3.93 -8.80
C VAL A 82 15.74 3.00 -9.25
N PRO A 83 15.86 1.68 -9.05
CA PRO A 83 14.82 0.73 -9.42
C PRO A 83 13.56 0.89 -8.57
N GLY A 84 12.52 0.14 -8.92
CA GLY A 84 11.32 0.07 -8.12
C GLY A 84 10.66 -1.30 -8.22
N VAL A 85 10.11 -1.78 -7.12
CA VAL A 85 9.37 -3.04 -7.06
C VAL A 85 8.01 -2.85 -6.40
N THR A 86 6.98 -3.35 -7.06
CA THR A 86 5.61 -3.35 -6.54
C THR A 86 5.35 -4.65 -5.79
N VAL A 87 4.84 -4.54 -4.57
CA VAL A 87 4.57 -5.66 -3.67
C VAL A 87 3.07 -5.74 -3.38
N ASN A 88 2.50 -6.92 -3.49
CA ASN A 88 1.12 -7.17 -3.15
C ASN A 88 1.01 -8.20 -2.02
N ARG A 89 0.48 -7.77 -0.89
CA ARG A 89 -0.01 -8.58 0.23
C ARG A 89 -1.35 -7.98 0.69
N TYR A 90 -2.20 -7.61 -0.27
CA TYR A 90 -3.48 -6.91 -0.03
C TYR A 90 -3.32 -5.73 0.94
N CYS A 91 -4.17 -5.63 1.95
CA CYS A 91 -4.15 -4.52 2.92
C CYS A 91 -2.85 -4.43 3.75
N ALA A 92 -2.04 -5.49 3.81
CA ALA A 92 -0.75 -5.51 4.49
C ALA A 92 0.44 -5.11 3.59
N SER A 93 0.19 -4.74 2.32
CA SER A 93 1.26 -4.46 1.36
C SER A 93 2.22 -3.37 1.83
N GLY A 94 1.71 -2.29 2.43
CA GLY A 94 2.55 -1.21 2.95
C GLY A 94 3.45 -1.64 4.11
N LEU A 95 2.97 -2.49 5.01
CA LEU A 95 3.79 -3.06 6.09
C LEU A 95 4.84 -4.03 5.54
N GLU A 96 4.46 -4.83 4.54
CA GLU A 96 5.38 -5.75 3.87
C GLU A 96 6.57 -5.02 3.23
N THR A 97 6.34 -3.86 2.59
CA THR A 97 7.43 -3.08 2.00
C THR A 97 8.44 -2.61 3.04
N ILE A 98 7.98 -2.20 4.22
CA ILE A 98 8.84 -1.79 5.33
C ILE A 98 9.65 -2.99 5.86
N ALA A 99 9.01 -4.14 5.99
CA ALA A 99 9.66 -5.38 6.41
C ALA A 99 10.75 -5.81 5.40
N MET A 100 10.45 -5.76 4.10
CA MET A 100 11.40 -6.06 3.04
C MET A 100 12.59 -5.09 3.04
N ALA A 101 12.32 -3.78 3.14
CA ALA A 101 13.37 -2.76 3.21
C ALA A 101 14.29 -2.98 4.40
N SER A 102 13.71 -3.22 5.58
CA SER A 102 14.46 -3.53 6.79
C SER A 102 15.33 -4.79 6.64
N ALA A 103 14.78 -5.84 6.04
CA ALA A 103 15.51 -7.09 5.80
C ALA A 103 16.69 -6.88 4.83
N LYS A 104 16.48 -6.16 3.72
CA LYS A 104 17.55 -5.84 2.74
C LYS A 104 18.69 -5.04 3.40
N ILE A 105 18.37 -4.03 4.20
CA ILE A 105 19.38 -3.21 4.90
C ILE A 105 20.14 -4.06 5.92
N LYS A 106 19.43 -4.83 6.74
CA LYS A 106 20.04 -5.68 7.78
C LYS A 106 20.94 -6.77 7.20
N SER A 107 20.62 -7.30 6.03
CA SER A 107 21.44 -8.29 5.33
C SER A 107 22.63 -7.68 4.57
N GLY A 108 22.69 -6.36 4.44
CA GLY A 108 23.73 -5.65 3.70
C GLY A 108 23.50 -5.62 2.18
N MET A 109 22.30 -5.98 1.72
CA MET A 109 21.91 -5.92 0.31
C MET A 109 21.59 -4.49 -0.15
N ALA A 110 21.36 -3.58 0.79
CA ALA A 110 21.05 -2.18 0.53
C ALA A 110 21.49 -1.30 1.69
N GLU A 111 21.60 0.00 1.44
CA GLU A 111 21.92 1.01 2.45
C GLU A 111 20.81 2.04 2.63
N CYS A 112 20.09 2.37 1.55
CA CYS A 112 19.01 3.35 1.58
C CYS A 112 17.84 2.89 0.72
N ILE A 113 16.66 2.77 1.31
CA ILE A 113 15.44 2.33 0.61
C ILE A 113 14.28 3.26 0.95
N ILE A 114 13.47 3.57 -0.05
CA ILE A 114 12.16 4.17 0.16
C ILE A 114 11.12 3.05 0.15
N ALA A 115 10.37 2.92 1.24
CA ALA A 115 9.32 1.91 1.39
C ALA A 115 8.00 2.57 1.76
N GLY A 116 6.92 2.15 1.12
CA GLY A 116 5.60 2.69 1.38
C GLY A 116 4.51 1.96 0.61
N GLY A 117 3.35 2.59 0.48
CA GLY A 117 2.24 2.03 -0.28
C GLY A 117 1.35 3.12 -0.86
N VAL A 118 0.64 2.79 -1.91
CA VAL A 118 -0.36 3.64 -2.55
C VAL A 118 -1.54 2.82 -3.04
N GLU A 119 -2.74 3.36 -2.89
CA GLU A 119 -3.95 2.73 -3.40
C GLU A 119 -4.98 3.79 -3.75
N SER A 120 -5.67 3.63 -4.87
CA SER A 120 -6.80 4.46 -5.23
C SER A 120 -8.00 3.62 -5.64
N MET A 121 -8.90 3.40 -4.68
CA MET A 121 -10.18 2.73 -4.94
C MET A 121 -11.19 3.62 -5.68
N SER A 122 -10.82 4.87 -6.01
CA SER A 122 -11.56 5.73 -6.93
C SER A 122 -11.26 5.41 -8.39
N PHE A 123 -10.03 4.96 -8.68
CA PHE A 123 -9.60 4.52 -10.01
C PHE A 123 -9.85 3.02 -10.19
N ILE A 124 -9.43 2.20 -9.24
CA ILE A 124 -9.51 0.75 -9.36
C ILE A 124 -10.46 0.22 -8.27
N PRO A 125 -11.55 -0.47 -8.64
CA PRO A 125 -12.46 -1.02 -7.65
C PRO A 125 -11.78 -2.13 -6.82
N MET A 126 -12.32 -2.40 -5.64
CA MET A 126 -11.84 -3.49 -4.80
C MET A 126 -11.91 -4.83 -5.56
N GLY A 127 -10.79 -5.54 -5.61
CA GLY A 127 -10.65 -6.77 -6.38
C GLY A 127 -10.26 -6.59 -7.85
N GLY A 128 -10.11 -5.34 -8.33
CA GLY A 128 -9.73 -5.04 -9.71
C GLY A 128 -10.91 -4.99 -10.67
N TYR A 129 -10.63 -4.72 -11.93
CA TYR A 129 -11.64 -4.66 -13.00
C TYR A 129 -12.04 -6.06 -13.51
N LYS A 130 -11.16 -7.04 -13.37
CA LYS A 130 -11.39 -8.39 -13.85
C LYS A 130 -10.95 -9.44 -12.85
N PRO A 131 -11.66 -9.60 -11.71
CA PRO A 131 -11.34 -10.67 -10.77
C PRO A 131 -11.67 -12.02 -11.39
N VAL A 132 -10.73 -12.95 -11.36
CA VAL A 132 -10.89 -14.32 -11.86
C VAL A 132 -10.43 -15.30 -10.76
N PRO A 133 -11.34 -15.69 -9.85
CA PRO A 133 -11.05 -16.68 -8.83
C PRO A 133 -10.68 -18.04 -9.42
N ASP A 134 -9.80 -18.76 -8.75
CA ASP A 134 -9.48 -20.13 -9.14
C ASP A 134 -10.66 -21.07 -8.85
N TYR A 135 -11.16 -21.73 -9.90
CA TYR A 135 -12.30 -22.63 -9.78
C TYR A 135 -11.98 -23.87 -8.94
N GLY A 136 -10.71 -24.35 -8.96
CA GLY A 136 -10.29 -25.49 -8.17
C GLY A 136 -10.41 -25.26 -6.67
N ILE A 137 -10.16 -24.04 -6.21
CA ILE A 137 -10.33 -23.64 -4.81
C ILE A 137 -11.84 -23.62 -4.44
N ALA A 138 -12.67 -22.98 -5.25
CA ALA A 138 -14.11 -22.94 -5.01
C ALA A 138 -14.73 -24.34 -5.01
N LYS A 139 -14.35 -25.20 -5.96
CA LYS A 139 -14.82 -26.60 -6.05
C LYS A 139 -14.49 -27.44 -4.81
N GLN A 140 -13.48 -27.08 -4.03
CA GLN A 140 -13.11 -27.74 -2.78
C GLN A 140 -13.91 -27.28 -1.57
N GLY A 141 -14.92 -26.42 -1.75
CA GLY A 141 -15.67 -25.81 -0.66
C GLY A 141 -14.87 -24.77 0.10
N LYS A 142 -13.98 -24.06 -0.62
CA LYS A 142 -13.09 -23.01 -0.10
C LYS A 142 -13.45 -21.63 -0.65
N GLU A 143 -14.70 -21.40 -0.97
CA GLU A 143 -15.20 -20.12 -1.48
C GLU A 143 -14.97 -18.98 -0.50
N ASP A 144 -14.90 -19.28 0.78
CA ASP A 144 -14.59 -18.34 1.87
C ASP A 144 -13.23 -17.63 1.69
N TYR A 145 -12.26 -18.23 0.96
CA TYR A 145 -11.00 -17.58 0.63
C TYR A 145 -11.17 -16.34 -0.26
N TYR A 146 -12.30 -16.24 -0.95
CA TYR A 146 -12.64 -15.13 -1.84
C TYR A 146 -13.71 -14.18 -1.27
N TRP A 147 -14.09 -14.35 0.00
CA TRP A 147 -15.08 -13.49 0.62
C TRP A 147 -14.66 -12.03 0.62
N GLY A 148 -15.62 -11.16 0.35
CA GLY A 148 -15.45 -9.73 0.59
C GLY A 148 -15.33 -9.42 2.08
N MET A 149 -14.67 -8.31 2.40
CA MET A 149 -14.39 -7.94 3.80
C MET A 149 -15.64 -7.74 4.66
N GLY A 150 -16.80 -7.42 4.05
CA GLY A 150 -18.07 -7.35 4.77
C GLY A 150 -18.48 -8.71 5.34
N LEU A 151 -18.47 -9.77 4.52
CA LEU A 151 -18.77 -11.13 4.97
C LEU A 151 -17.75 -11.61 6.00
N THR A 152 -16.47 -11.29 5.79
CA THR A 152 -15.41 -11.61 6.77
C THR A 152 -15.67 -10.91 8.10
N ALA A 153 -16.11 -9.66 8.10
CA ALA A 153 -16.44 -8.91 9.32
C ALA A 153 -17.63 -9.53 10.05
N GLU A 154 -18.68 -9.95 9.33
CA GLU A 154 -19.82 -10.65 9.93
C GLU A 154 -19.39 -11.99 10.58
N GLN A 155 -18.51 -12.75 9.90
CA GLN A 155 -17.99 -13.99 10.45
C GLN A 155 -17.13 -13.76 11.70
N VAL A 156 -16.34 -12.68 11.72
CA VAL A 156 -15.56 -12.26 12.91
C VAL A 156 -16.52 -11.89 14.05
N ALA A 157 -17.57 -11.12 13.76
CA ALA A 157 -18.56 -10.74 14.77
C ALA A 157 -19.24 -11.97 15.39
N GLU A 158 -19.61 -12.95 14.57
CA GLU A 158 -20.19 -14.21 15.04
C GLU A 158 -19.21 -15.03 15.89
N GLN A 159 -18.00 -15.25 15.38
CA GLN A 159 -16.96 -16.07 16.02
C GLN A 159 -16.50 -15.50 17.36
N TYR A 160 -16.32 -14.19 17.44
CA TYR A 160 -15.82 -13.49 18.63
C TYR A 160 -16.95 -12.86 19.46
N LYS A 161 -18.21 -13.06 19.07
CA LYS A 161 -19.40 -12.56 19.77
C LYS A 161 -19.40 -11.05 19.96
N VAL A 162 -18.98 -10.32 18.92
CA VAL A 162 -19.02 -8.86 18.90
C VAL A 162 -20.47 -8.42 18.63
N ASN A 163 -21.13 -7.86 19.62
CA ASN A 163 -22.53 -7.43 19.49
C ASN A 163 -22.68 -6.13 18.69
N ARG A 164 -23.90 -5.78 18.35
CA ARG A 164 -24.21 -4.60 17.53
C ARG A 164 -23.84 -3.30 18.23
N GLU A 165 -24.08 -3.21 19.53
CA GLU A 165 -23.80 -2.05 20.34
C GLU A 165 -22.31 -1.71 20.36
N ASP A 166 -21.45 -2.73 20.51
CA ASP A 166 -19.98 -2.56 20.48
C ASP A 166 -19.50 -2.09 19.10
N GLN A 167 -20.08 -2.61 18.01
CA GLN A 167 -19.77 -2.18 16.65
C GLN A 167 -20.13 -0.71 16.43
N ASP A 168 -21.32 -0.31 16.85
CA ASP A 168 -21.81 1.07 16.72
C ASP A 168 -20.99 2.03 17.58
N GLN A 169 -20.64 1.65 18.81
CA GLN A 169 -19.79 2.46 19.68
C GLN A 169 -18.38 2.62 19.12
N PHE A 170 -17.81 1.56 18.54
CA PHE A 170 -16.52 1.64 17.84
C PHE A 170 -16.56 2.61 16.65
N ALA A 171 -17.60 2.52 15.82
CA ALA A 171 -17.78 3.40 14.68
C ALA A 171 -17.96 4.87 15.12
N LEU A 172 -18.79 5.11 16.14
CA LEU A 172 -18.98 6.45 16.71
C LEU A 172 -17.66 7.04 17.20
N ASN A 173 -16.90 6.28 17.98
CA ASN A 173 -15.61 6.72 18.50
C ASN A 173 -14.60 7.03 17.38
N SER A 174 -14.64 6.28 16.28
CA SER A 174 -13.81 6.53 15.09
C SER A 174 -14.18 7.84 14.38
N HIS A 175 -15.46 8.20 14.36
CA HIS A 175 -15.92 9.45 13.76
C HIS A 175 -15.68 10.69 14.64
N LEU A 176 -15.56 10.53 15.95
CA LEU A 176 -15.31 11.61 16.90
C LEU A 176 -13.83 12.00 17.04
N LYS A 177 -12.91 11.17 16.55
CA LYS A 177 -11.44 11.42 16.52
C LYS A 177 -11.03 12.31 15.36
#